data_746fbc245c685b0ddce6cd3ed1fc275d
#
_entry.id   746fbc245c685b0ddce6cd3ed1fc275d
#
_cell.length_a   1.000
_cell.length_b   1.000
_cell.length_c   1.000
_cell.angle_alpha   90.00
_cell.angle_beta   90.00
_cell.angle_gamma   90.00
#
_symmetry.space_group_name_H-M   'P 1'
#
loop_
_entity.id
_entity.type
_entity.pdbx_description
1 polymer ?
#
loop_
_entity_poly.entity_id
_entity_poly.type
_entity_poly.pdbx_seq_one_letter_code
_entity_poly.pdbx_strand_id
1 'polypeptide(L)'
;MRTPSGILHVVDFKTDQIVAAIQPQDYWDDKRHWEIKNNVDMLDFTVFDGTTHSATLQQQNLVLKEVRDGRIVPYVITETEKNSDKRSITTYASGAWVQIAKSGIIKPQRIEGKTVNEFIDMALVGMKWKRGKTDYAGFHTMTIDEFMDPLTFLKKIASLFKLEIQYRVEVQGSQIVGWYVDMIQRRGRDTGKEIELGKDLIGVTRIEHSRDICTALVGFVKGEGDSVITIESINRGLPYIVDNDAFQRWNERGKHKFGFYTPETEELNMTPQRLMTLMEIELKKRINSSVSYEVEAQSIGRIFGLAHELINEGDTIRIKDTGFTPKLYLEARVIAGDESFTDPTQDKYAFGDYREITDPNEELRKIYNRILGSLGNKQELIDQLDKLVNDANETASNAKKESEAAKTLAEKVQENLKNNTVEIIEAKNPPTTGLKPYKTLWRDISNGKPGILKIWTGAAWESVVPDVESVKKETL
;
A
#
# COMPACT_ATOMS: atom_id res chain seq x y z
N MET A 1 -14.47 3.13 13.39
CA MET A 1 -15.10 3.39 12.07
C MET A 1 -16.60 3.22 12.20
N ARG A 2 -17.35 4.05 11.48
CA ARG A 2 -18.79 3.87 11.40
C ARG A 2 -19.09 2.72 10.43
N THR A 3 -19.94 1.79 10.81
CA THR A 3 -20.45 0.74 9.93
C THR A 3 -21.35 1.39 8.87
N PRO A 4 -21.24 1.07 7.58
CA PRO A 4 -22.18 1.53 6.56
C PRO A 4 -23.62 1.20 6.93
N SER A 5 -24.55 2.05 6.57
CA SER A 5 -25.99 1.87 6.93
C SER A 5 -26.63 0.68 6.24
N GLY A 6 -26.06 0.19 5.14
CA GLY A 6 -26.63 -0.84 4.29
C GLY A 6 -27.85 -0.39 3.49
N ILE A 7 -28.32 0.84 3.67
CA ILE A 7 -29.46 1.38 2.91
C ILE A 7 -29.00 1.66 1.48
N LEU A 8 -29.80 1.19 0.50
CA LEU A 8 -29.61 1.50 -0.91
C LEU A 8 -30.62 2.60 -1.32
N HIS A 9 -30.10 3.72 -1.81
CA HIS A 9 -30.97 4.81 -2.28
C HIS A 9 -31.08 4.79 -3.80
N VAL A 10 -32.31 4.71 -4.30
CA VAL A 10 -32.57 4.80 -5.75
C VAL A 10 -32.75 6.26 -6.13
N VAL A 11 -32.07 6.68 -7.19
CA VAL A 11 -32.05 8.06 -7.67
C VAL A 11 -32.54 8.11 -9.12
N ASP A 12 -33.44 9.04 -9.41
CA ASP A 12 -33.83 9.36 -10.77
C ASP A 12 -32.64 10.02 -11.51
N PHE A 13 -32.21 9.41 -12.62
CA PHE A 13 -31.01 9.84 -13.32
C PHE A 13 -31.13 11.19 -14.02
N LYS A 14 -32.36 11.70 -14.24
CA LYS A 14 -32.60 12.99 -14.89
C LYS A 14 -32.59 14.15 -13.91
N THR A 15 -33.04 13.91 -12.68
CA THR A 15 -33.23 14.93 -11.66
C THR A 15 -32.22 14.90 -10.56
N ASP A 16 -31.42 13.79 -10.45
CA ASP A 16 -30.51 13.51 -9.35
C ASP A 16 -31.20 13.45 -7.95
N GLN A 17 -32.55 13.22 -7.96
CA GLN A 17 -33.34 13.11 -6.73
C GLN A 17 -33.48 11.66 -6.27
N ILE A 18 -33.38 11.42 -4.97
CA ILE A 18 -33.67 10.13 -4.35
C ILE A 18 -35.18 9.91 -4.41
N VAL A 19 -35.58 8.84 -5.07
CA VAL A 19 -37.01 8.46 -5.28
C VAL A 19 -37.42 7.28 -4.44
N ALA A 20 -36.46 6.49 -3.91
CA ALA A 20 -36.72 5.38 -2.99
C ALA A 20 -35.52 5.10 -2.10
N ALA A 21 -35.76 4.50 -0.95
CA ALA A 21 -34.76 3.93 -0.06
C ALA A 21 -35.11 2.47 0.23
N ILE A 22 -34.18 1.56 -0.05
CA ILE A 22 -34.34 0.12 0.17
C ILE A 22 -33.58 -0.21 1.44
N GLN A 23 -34.30 -0.71 2.44
CA GLN A 23 -33.70 -1.07 3.72
C GLN A 23 -32.98 -2.44 3.62
N PRO A 24 -32.01 -2.73 4.49
CA PRO A 24 -31.27 -3.98 4.47
C PRO A 24 -32.14 -5.26 4.54
N GLN A 25 -33.30 -5.19 5.16
CA GLN A 25 -34.25 -6.31 5.23
C GLN A 25 -35.10 -6.50 3.96
N ASP A 26 -35.07 -5.52 3.04
CA ASP A 26 -35.90 -5.51 1.84
C ASP A 26 -35.17 -6.00 0.59
N TYR A 27 -33.88 -6.34 0.72
CA TYR A 27 -33.08 -6.92 -0.35
C TYR A 27 -32.22 -8.08 0.16
N TRP A 28 -31.80 -8.96 -0.75
CA TRP A 28 -30.95 -10.11 -0.46
C TRP A 28 -30.06 -10.43 -1.66
N ASP A 29 -29.17 -11.40 -1.52
CA ASP A 29 -28.19 -11.82 -2.52
C ASP A 29 -27.39 -10.63 -3.08
N ASP A 30 -27.10 -9.66 -2.20
CA ASP A 30 -26.35 -8.50 -2.61
C ASP A 30 -24.87 -8.84 -2.73
N LYS A 31 -24.27 -8.34 -3.81
CA LYS A 31 -22.85 -8.47 -4.08
C LYS A 31 -22.31 -7.18 -4.63
N ARG A 32 -21.32 -6.62 -3.97
CA ARG A 32 -20.48 -5.56 -4.51
C ARG A 32 -19.14 -6.15 -4.91
N HIS A 33 -18.78 -6.05 -6.19
CA HIS A 33 -17.47 -6.41 -6.72
C HIS A 33 -16.69 -5.16 -7.10
N TRP A 34 -15.50 -5.00 -6.54
CA TRP A 34 -14.65 -3.85 -6.84
C TRP A 34 -13.20 -4.23 -7.11
N GLU A 35 -12.55 -3.51 -8.03
CA GLU A 35 -11.13 -3.63 -8.35
C GLU A 35 -10.49 -2.26 -8.51
N ILE A 36 -9.36 -2.04 -7.85
CA ILE A 36 -8.64 -0.75 -7.91
C ILE A 36 -8.00 -0.55 -9.28
N LYS A 37 -7.24 -1.51 -9.76
CA LYS A 37 -6.44 -1.39 -10.99
C LYS A 37 -7.28 -1.08 -12.23
N ASN A 38 -8.42 -1.75 -12.35
CA ASN A 38 -9.29 -1.62 -13.51
C ASN A 38 -10.38 -0.55 -13.32
N ASN A 39 -10.47 0.05 -12.11
CA ASN A 39 -11.55 0.95 -11.72
C ASN A 39 -12.94 0.32 -11.92
N VAL A 40 -13.06 -0.98 -11.66
CA VAL A 40 -14.31 -1.72 -11.68
C VAL A 40 -15.00 -1.57 -10.33
N ASP A 41 -16.29 -1.34 -10.35
CA ASP A 41 -17.14 -1.43 -9.18
C ASP A 41 -18.56 -1.76 -9.65
N MET A 42 -19.11 -2.85 -9.20
CA MET A 42 -20.39 -3.41 -9.62
C MET A 42 -21.21 -3.73 -8.37
N LEU A 43 -22.51 -3.58 -8.49
CA LEU A 43 -23.44 -3.86 -7.41
C LEU A 43 -24.63 -4.65 -7.95
N ASP A 44 -24.81 -5.86 -7.43
CA ASP A 44 -25.95 -6.71 -7.74
C ASP A 44 -26.77 -6.89 -6.45
N PHE A 45 -28.08 -6.95 -6.57
CA PHE A 45 -28.98 -7.25 -5.45
C PHE A 45 -30.38 -7.65 -5.94
N THR A 46 -31.12 -8.36 -5.09
CA THR A 46 -32.48 -8.84 -5.39
C THR A 46 -33.48 -8.25 -4.41
N VAL A 47 -34.65 -7.86 -4.90
CA VAL A 47 -35.79 -7.36 -4.13
C VAL A 47 -37.07 -8.09 -4.51
N PHE A 48 -38.11 -8.03 -3.69
CA PHE A 48 -39.44 -8.50 -4.09
C PHE A 48 -40.07 -7.57 -5.13
N ASP A 49 -40.67 -8.18 -6.17
CA ASP A 49 -41.48 -7.44 -7.16
C ASP A 49 -42.80 -6.98 -6.54
N GLY A 50 -43.33 -5.87 -7.04
CA GLY A 50 -44.58 -5.27 -6.57
C GLY A 50 -44.47 -4.41 -5.32
N THR A 51 -43.26 -4.14 -4.84
CA THR A 51 -43.02 -3.15 -3.79
C THR A 51 -42.89 -1.73 -4.37
N THR A 52 -43.09 -0.69 -3.56
CA THR A 52 -42.96 0.69 -4.00
C THR A 52 -41.55 1.02 -4.50
N HIS A 53 -40.52 0.47 -3.86
CA HIS A 53 -39.14 0.66 -4.28
C HIS A 53 -38.78 -0.15 -5.53
N SER A 54 -39.38 -1.35 -5.72
CA SER A 54 -39.09 -2.16 -6.90
C SER A 54 -39.51 -1.49 -8.21
N ALA A 55 -40.56 -0.67 -8.18
CA ALA A 55 -41.03 0.08 -9.34
C ALA A 55 -40.04 1.16 -9.78
N THR A 56 -39.14 1.60 -8.90
CA THR A 56 -38.11 2.60 -9.20
C THR A 56 -36.83 2.01 -9.77
N LEU A 57 -36.65 0.68 -9.71
CA LEU A 57 -35.49 -0.03 -10.24
C LEU A 57 -35.59 -0.15 -11.78
N GLN A 58 -35.45 0.98 -12.45
CA GLN A 58 -35.49 1.08 -13.90
C GLN A 58 -34.08 1.27 -14.45
N GLN A 59 -33.87 0.81 -15.68
CA GLN A 59 -32.62 1.01 -16.39
C GLN A 59 -32.26 2.50 -16.43
N GLN A 60 -30.98 2.80 -16.27
CA GLN A 60 -30.38 4.14 -16.17
C GLN A 60 -30.61 4.87 -14.84
N ASN A 61 -31.60 4.49 -14.02
CA ASN A 61 -31.65 5.01 -12.66
C ASN A 61 -30.42 4.61 -11.88
N LEU A 62 -30.14 5.35 -10.81
CA LEU A 62 -28.94 5.16 -10.04
C LEU A 62 -29.26 4.47 -8.71
N VAL A 63 -28.32 3.72 -8.19
CA VAL A 63 -28.34 3.21 -6.83
C VAL A 63 -27.15 3.80 -6.10
N LEU A 64 -27.37 4.46 -4.97
CA LEU A 64 -26.32 4.95 -4.11
C LEU A 64 -26.08 3.95 -2.96
N LYS A 65 -24.83 3.61 -2.73
CA LYS A 65 -24.40 2.78 -1.62
C LYS A 65 -23.31 3.48 -0.82
N GLU A 66 -23.50 3.55 0.49
CA GLU A 66 -22.42 3.91 1.41
C GLU A 66 -21.46 2.72 1.50
N VAL A 67 -20.20 2.93 1.13
CA VAL A 67 -19.15 1.92 1.21
C VAL A 67 -18.36 2.04 2.52
N ARG A 68 -17.54 1.05 2.83
CA ARG A 68 -16.89 0.93 4.15
C ARG A 68 -15.99 2.08 4.54
N ASP A 69 -15.40 2.78 3.60
CA ASP A 69 -14.58 3.98 3.84
C ASP A 69 -15.40 5.26 4.05
N GLY A 70 -16.73 5.16 3.98
CA GLY A 70 -17.68 6.25 4.19
C GLY A 70 -18.02 7.05 2.94
N ARG A 71 -17.47 6.69 1.77
CA ARG A 71 -17.89 7.30 0.50
C ARG A 71 -19.29 6.83 0.12
N ILE A 72 -20.03 7.70 -0.55
CA ILE A 72 -21.26 7.32 -1.25
C ILE A 72 -20.90 7.09 -2.72
N VAL A 73 -21.02 5.84 -3.15
CA VAL A 73 -20.70 5.41 -4.52
C VAL A 73 -21.99 5.31 -5.32
N PRO A 74 -22.06 5.97 -6.48
CA PRO A 74 -23.22 5.87 -7.38
C PRO A 74 -23.03 4.72 -8.36
N TYR A 75 -24.07 3.90 -8.55
CA TYR A 75 -24.12 2.83 -9.54
C TYR A 75 -25.27 3.11 -10.50
N VAL A 76 -25.05 2.91 -11.80
CA VAL A 76 -26.10 3.00 -12.83
C VAL A 76 -26.67 1.61 -13.07
N ILE A 77 -27.98 1.48 -13.02
CA ILE A 77 -28.67 0.22 -13.33
C ILE A 77 -28.55 -0.04 -14.82
N THR A 78 -27.90 -1.14 -15.17
CA THR A 78 -27.66 -1.58 -16.54
C THR A 78 -28.59 -2.69 -16.97
N GLU A 79 -29.00 -3.55 -16.05
CA GLU A 79 -29.84 -4.69 -16.30
C GLU A 79 -30.76 -4.99 -15.11
N THR A 80 -31.96 -5.47 -15.40
CA THR A 80 -32.89 -5.97 -14.39
C THR A 80 -33.49 -7.28 -14.89
N GLU A 81 -33.46 -8.30 -14.03
CA GLU A 81 -34.04 -9.61 -14.29
C GLU A 81 -35.29 -9.79 -13.39
N LYS A 82 -36.44 -10.05 -14.01
CA LYS A 82 -37.68 -10.35 -13.29
C LYS A 82 -37.97 -11.83 -13.30
N ASN A 83 -38.16 -12.39 -12.13
CA ASN A 83 -38.51 -13.79 -11.95
C ASN A 83 -39.97 -13.89 -11.45
N SER A 84 -40.84 -14.48 -12.30
CA SER A 84 -42.28 -14.60 -12.00
C SER A 84 -42.57 -15.62 -10.89
N ASP A 85 -41.79 -16.68 -10.79
CA ASP A 85 -42.01 -17.76 -9.79
C ASP A 85 -41.60 -17.27 -8.39
N LYS A 86 -40.48 -16.58 -8.30
CA LYS A 86 -39.98 -16.03 -7.04
C LYS A 86 -40.53 -14.66 -6.69
N ARG A 87 -41.31 -14.07 -7.59
CA ARG A 87 -41.80 -12.67 -7.46
C ARG A 87 -40.70 -11.71 -7.07
N SER A 88 -39.58 -11.80 -7.77
CA SER A 88 -38.38 -11.00 -7.46
C SER A 88 -37.82 -10.29 -8.66
N ILE A 89 -37.09 -9.22 -8.38
CA ILE A 89 -36.31 -8.45 -9.37
C ILE A 89 -34.85 -8.49 -8.90
N THR A 90 -33.97 -9.01 -9.73
CA THR A 90 -32.52 -8.89 -9.56
C THR A 90 -32.02 -7.70 -10.37
N THR A 91 -31.29 -6.83 -9.75
CA THR A 91 -30.77 -5.59 -10.34
C THR A 91 -29.25 -5.71 -10.45
N TYR A 92 -28.75 -5.44 -11.64
CA TYR A 92 -27.31 -5.38 -11.94
C TYR A 92 -26.94 -3.94 -12.25
N ALA A 93 -26.00 -3.39 -11.49
CA ALA A 93 -25.57 -2.01 -11.62
C ALA A 93 -24.06 -1.89 -11.67
N SER A 94 -23.55 -0.99 -12.48
CA SER A 94 -22.13 -0.67 -12.62
C SER A 94 -21.84 0.72 -12.08
N GLY A 95 -20.63 0.97 -11.63
CA GLY A 95 -20.23 2.30 -11.19
C GLY A 95 -20.62 3.38 -12.21
N ALA A 96 -21.32 4.40 -11.76
CA ALA A 96 -21.96 5.39 -12.66
C ALA A 96 -20.95 6.16 -13.54
N TRP A 97 -19.66 6.13 -13.20
CA TRP A 97 -18.61 6.75 -14.01
C TRP A 97 -18.41 6.08 -15.39
N VAL A 98 -18.93 4.89 -15.61
CA VAL A 98 -18.94 4.29 -16.96
C VAL A 98 -19.65 5.17 -17.98
N GLN A 99 -20.59 6.02 -17.52
CA GLN A 99 -21.31 6.96 -18.37
C GLN A 99 -20.43 8.14 -18.83
N ILE A 100 -19.30 8.41 -18.16
CA ILE A 100 -18.34 9.44 -18.58
C ILE A 100 -17.82 9.12 -19.99
N ALA A 101 -17.66 7.84 -20.32
CA ALA A 101 -17.23 7.41 -21.66
C ALA A 101 -18.14 7.90 -22.79
N LYS A 102 -19.41 8.16 -22.48
CA LYS A 102 -20.41 8.61 -23.48
C LYS A 102 -20.71 10.12 -23.40
N SER A 103 -20.03 10.82 -22.48
CA SER A 103 -20.40 12.21 -22.15
C SER A 103 -19.59 13.26 -22.90
N GLY A 104 -18.62 12.86 -23.73
CA GLY A 104 -17.79 13.81 -24.47
C GLY A 104 -16.79 13.14 -25.40
N ILE A 105 -15.98 13.95 -26.03
CA ILE A 105 -14.96 13.53 -27.00
C ILE A 105 -13.67 14.29 -26.70
N ILE A 106 -12.58 13.54 -26.51
CA ILE A 106 -11.23 14.11 -26.42
C ILE A 106 -10.57 14.01 -27.79
N LYS A 107 -10.15 15.16 -28.32
CA LYS A 107 -9.54 15.25 -29.64
C LYS A 107 -8.04 14.97 -29.58
N PRO A 108 -7.43 14.49 -30.68
CA PRO A 108 -5.98 14.41 -30.82
C PRO A 108 -5.33 15.76 -30.55
N GLN A 109 -4.37 15.80 -29.67
CA GLN A 109 -3.62 16.99 -29.30
C GLN A 109 -2.39 16.63 -28.45
N ARG A 110 -1.44 17.56 -28.42
CA ARG A 110 -0.33 17.52 -27.47
C ARG A 110 -0.60 18.49 -26.33
N ILE A 111 -0.56 17.97 -25.10
CA ILE A 111 -0.79 18.75 -23.88
C ILE A 111 0.54 18.80 -23.14
N GLU A 112 1.12 20.01 -23.01
CA GLU A 112 2.47 20.18 -22.46
C GLU A 112 2.44 20.82 -21.07
N GLY A 113 3.24 20.27 -20.15
CA GLY A 113 3.57 20.89 -18.87
C GLY A 113 2.37 21.18 -17.97
N LYS A 114 1.37 20.30 -17.96
CA LYS A 114 0.15 20.46 -17.17
C LYS A 114 0.18 19.65 -15.89
N THR A 115 -0.51 20.16 -14.87
CA THR A 115 -0.77 19.46 -13.61
C THR A 115 -1.92 18.47 -13.78
N VAL A 116 -2.03 17.51 -12.84
CA VAL A 116 -3.16 16.58 -12.80
C VAL A 116 -4.51 17.31 -12.76
N ASN A 117 -4.60 18.45 -12.06
CA ASN A 117 -5.80 19.25 -11.96
C ASN A 117 -6.28 19.78 -13.31
N GLU A 118 -5.36 20.35 -14.08
CA GLU A 118 -5.66 20.86 -15.41
C GLU A 118 -6.08 19.75 -16.37
N PHE A 119 -5.42 18.58 -16.30
CA PHE A 119 -5.81 17.43 -17.11
C PHE A 119 -7.21 16.92 -16.77
N ILE A 120 -7.57 16.80 -15.47
CA ILE A 120 -8.90 16.36 -15.06
C ILE A 120 -9.98 17.38 -15.49
N ASP A 121 -9.70 18.67 -15.29
CA ASP A 121 -10.64 19.74 -15.68
C ASP A 121 -10.88 19.72 -17.20
N MET A 122 -9.88 19.42 -18.03
CA MET A 122 -10.04 19.20 -19.46
C MET A 122 -10.89 17.97 -19.79
N ALA A 123 -10.71 16.88 -19.04
CA ALA A 123 -11.46 15.64 -19.25
C ALA A 123 -12.96 15.81 -18.93
N LEU A 124 -13.31 16.64 -17.97
CA LEU A 124 -14.66 16.76 -17.41
C LEU A 124 -15.44 17.99 -17.87
N VAL A 125 -14.94 18.69 -18.88
CA VAL A 125 -15.59 19.90 -19.41
C VAL A 125 -17.04 19.62 -19.81
N GLY A 126 -17.98 20.42 -19.28
CA GLY A 126 -19.39 20.31 -19.58
C GLY A 126 -20.15 19.14 -18.95
N MET A 127 -19.51 18.37 -18.10
CA MET A 127 -20.11 17.22 -17.42
C MET A 127 -20.61 17.58 -16.02
N LYS A 128 -21.51 16.72 -15.47
CA LYS A 128 -21.92 16.80 -14.06
C LYS A 128 -20.80 16.39 -13.11
N TRP A 129 -19.91 15.53 -13.55
CA TRP A 129 -18.71 15.13 -12.82
C TRP A 129 -17.69 16.27 -12.75
N LYS A 130 -17.12 16.47 -11.60
CA LYS A 130 -16.14 17.51 -11.33
C LYS A 130 -14.89 16.93 -10.68
N ARG A 131 -13.80 17.64 -10.78
CA ARG A 131 -12.58 17.32 -10.04
C ARG A 131 -12.85 17.44 -8.54
N GLY A 132 -12.53 16.39 -7.81
CA GLY A 132 -12.58 16.34 -6.37
C GLY A 132 -11.21 16.53 -5.74
N LYS A 133 -10.80 15.60 -4.85
CA LYS A 133 -9.49 15.60 -4.20
C LYS A 133 -8.42 15.12 -5.18
N THR A 134 -7.29 15.81 -5.19
CA THR A 134 -6.14 15.44 -6.00
C THR A 134 -4.86 15.58 -5.19
N ASP A 135 -3.96 14.63 -5.36
CA ASP A 135 -2.62 14.73 -4.81
C ASP A 135 -1.68 15.32 -5.86
N TYR A 136 -0.75 16.16 -5.40
CA TYR A 136 0.23 16.76 -6.29
C TYR A 136 1.23 15.71 -6.80
N ALA A 137 1.38 15.63 -8.11
CA ALA A 137 2.27 14.68 -8.78
C ALA A 137 3.12 15.32 -9.89
N GLY A 138 3.41 16.64 -9.78
CA GLY A 138 4.23 17.38 -10.72
C GLY A 138 3.49 17.85 -11.98
N PHE A 139 4.29 18.11 -13.00
CA PHE A 139 3.84 18.53 -14.33
C PHE A 139 4.21 17.44 -15.33
N HIS A 140 3.31 17.11 -16.22
CA HIS A 140 3.52 16.11 -17.25
C HIS A 140 3.07 16.60 -18.62
N THR A 141 3.62 15.96 -19.65
CA THR A 141 3.22 16.14 -21.04
C THR A 141 2.59 14.85 -21.54
N MET A 142 1.49 14.96 -22.27
CA MET A 142 0.80 13.82 -22.89
C MET A 142 0.48 14.14 -24.35
N THR A 143 0.75 13.21 -25.23
CA THR A 143 0.31 13.25 -26.63
C THR A 143 -0.89 12.32 -26.80
N ILE A 144 -1.93 12.84 -27.41
CA ILE A 144 -3.16 12.12 -27.77
C ILE A 144 -3.17 12.01 -29.27
N ASP A 145 -2.94 10.81 -29.82
CA ASP A 145 -2.78 10.58 -31.25
C ASP A 145 -4.11 10.32 -31.97
N GLU A 146 -5.13 9.91 -31.23
CA GLU A 146 -6.43 9.53 -31.76
C GLU A 146 -7.59 10.08 -30.90
N PHE A 147 -8.79 10.11 -31.48
CA PHE A 147 -9.98 10.45 -30.69
C PHE A 147 -10.22 9.39 -29.61
N MET A 148 -10.54 9.84 -28.40
CA MET A 148 -10.89 8.95 -27.30
C MET A 148 -12.04 9.50 -26.45
N ASP A 149 -12.62 8.63 -25.65
CA ASP A 149 -13.63 9.03 -24.68
C ASP A 149 -12.99 9.60 -23.40
N PRO A 150 -13.71 10.45 -22.65
CA PRO A 150 -13.17 11.08 -21.45
C PRO A 150 -12.83 10.10 -20.32
N LEU A 151 -13.50 8.96 -20.21
CA LEU A 151 -13.17 7.94 -19.17
C LEU A 151 -11.81 7.29 -19.45
N THR A 152 -11.56 6.95 -20.71
CA THR A 152 -10.24 6.44 -21.15
C THR A 152 -9.17 7.50 -20.93
N PHE A 153 -9.47 8.77 -21.18
CA PHE A 153 -8.56 9.89 -20.92
C PHE A 153 -8.25 10.00 -19.42
N LEU A 154 -9.24 9.93 -18.54
CA LEU A 154 -9.04 9.94 -17.08
C LEU A 154 -8.12 8.78 -16.62
N LYS A 155 -8.29 7.58 -17.19
CA LYS A 155 -7.42 6.43 -16.89
C LYS A 155 -5.97 6.67 -17.35
N LYS A 156 -5.78 7.28 -18.53
CA LYS A 156 -4.45 7.66 -19.02
C LYS A 156 -3.81 8.73 -18.12
N ILE A 157 -4.57 9.74 -17.66
CA ILE A 157 -4.09 10.74 -16.71
C ILE A 157 -3.61 10.06 -15.42
N ALA A 158 -4.43 9.20 -14.84
CA ALA A 158 -4.06 8.48 -13.60
C ALA A 158 -2.76 7.65 -13.78
N SER A 159 -2.63 6.96 -14.90
CA SER A 159 -1.42 6.21 -15.25
C SER A 159 -0.19 7.12 -15.39
N LEU A 160 -0.33 8.24 -16.11
CA LEU A 160 0.76 9.20 -16.34
C LEU A 160 1.28 9.80 -15.03
N PHE A 161 0.37 10.18 -14.14
CA PHE A 161 0.70 10.78 -12.85
C PHE A 161 0.95 9.74 -11.75
N LYS A 162 0.77 8.43 -12.05
CA LYS A 162 0.87 7.32 -11.07
C LYS A 162 -0.06 7.51 -9.88
N LEU A 163 -1.27 7.96 -10.15
CA LEU A 163 -2.34 8.17 -9.19
C LEU A 163 -3.45 7.15 -9.37
N GLU A 164 -4.26 6.99 -8.35
CA GLU A 164 -5.43 6.12 -8.35
C GLU A 164 -6.71 6.95 -8.41
N ILE A 165 -7.69 6.47 -9.19
CA ILE A 165 -8.96 7.17 -9.36
C ILE A 165 -9.96 6.65 -8.33
N GLN A 166 -10.69 7.57 -7.71
CA GLN A 166 -11.88 7.30 -6.88
C GLN A 166 -13.06 8.11 -7.39
N TYR A 167 -14.24 7.50 -7.33
CA TYR A 167 -15.48 8.16 -7.69
C TYR A 167 -16.39 8.22 -6.47
N ARG A 168 -17.08 9.37 -6.30
CA ARG A 168 -18.02 9.56 -5.20
C ARG A 168 -19.04 10.64 -5.54
N VAL A 169 -20.16 10.61 -4.82
CA VAL A 169 -21.13 11.69 -4.82
C VAL A 169 -21.30 12.27 -3.42
N GLU A 170 -21.80 13.49 -3.38
CA GLU A 170 -22.25 14.14 -2.15
C GLU A 170 -23.76 14.31 -2.22
N VAL A 171 -24.44 13.96 -1.13
CA VAL A 171 -25.90 14.02 -1.01
C VAL A 171 -26.25 15.01 0.07
N GLN A 172 -27.20 15.87 -0.23
CA GLN A 172 -27.80 16.78 0.75
C GLN A 172 -29.32 16.62 0.71
N GLY A 173 -29.90 16.21 1.85
CA GLY A 173 -31.32 15.86 1.91
C GLY A 173 -31.63 14.67 0.99
N SER A 174 -32.49 14.88 0.02
CA SER A 174 -32.90 13.86 -0.96
C SER A 174 -32.30 14.06 -2.37
N GLN A 175 -31.21 14.81 -2.49
CA GLN A 175 -30.64 15.15 -3.78
C GLN A 175 -29.11 14.97 -3.80
N ILE A 176 -28.59 14.50 -4.94
CA ILE A 176 -27.16 14.53 -5.20
C ILE A 176 -26.79 15.98 -5.53
N VAL A 177 -25.87 16.56 -4.74
CA VAL A 177 -25.40 17.95 -4.90
C VAL A 177 -24.01 18.04 -5.53
N GLY A 178 -23.29 16.94 -5.59
CA GLY A 178 -21.94 16.90 -6.19
C GLY A 178 -21.55 15.50 -6.69
N TRP A 179 -20.85 15.50 -7.83
CA TRP A 179 -20.29 14.32 -8.48
C TRP A 179 -18.78 14.53 -8.61
N TYR A 180 -17.96 13.68 -8.02
CA TYR A 180 -16.53 13.93 -7.92
C TYR A 180 -15.68 12.78 -8.42
N VAL A 181 -14.61 13.15 -9.13
CA VAL A 181 -13.49 12.29 -9.51
C VAL A 181 -12.29 12.72 -8.68
N ASP A 182 -11.85 11.86 -7.79
CA ASP A 182 -10.64 12.07 -6.99
C ASP A 182 -9.47 11.33 -7.66
N MET A 183 -8.28 11.94 -7.69
CA MET A 183 -7.03 11.28 -8.09
C MET A 183 -6.00 11.42 -6.99
N ILE A 184 -5.72 10.33 -6.32
CA ILE A 184 -4.89 10.29 -5.11
C ILE A 184 -3.72 9.32 -5.29
N GLN A 185 -2.65 9.51 -4.52
CA GLN A 185 -1.46 8.66 -4.63
C GLN A 185 -1.78 7.19 -4.33
N ARG A 186 -2.59 6.94 -3.31
CA ARG A 186 -2.93 5.59 -2.90
C ARG A 186 -4.24 5.57 -2.12
N ARG A 187 -5.14 4.68 -2.49
CA ARG A 187 -6.32 4.35 -1.68
C ARG A 187 -5.92 3.51 -0.48
N GLY A 188 -6.74 3.57 0.55
CA GLY A 188 -6.54 2.81 1.78
C GLY A 188 -5.49 3.42 2.68
N ARG A 189 -5.21 2.73 3.76
CA ARG A 189 -4.26 3.12 4.80
C ARG A 189 -3.52 1.92 5.33
N ASP A 190 -2.37 2.12 5.94
CA ASP A 190 -1.73 1.09 6.75
C ASP A 190 -2.53 0.94 8.06
N THR A 191 -3.20 -0.18 8.20
CA THR A 191 -4.02 -0.48 9.36
C THR A 191 -3.21 -1.07 10.50
N GLY A 192 -1.97 -1.48 10.25
CA GLY A 192 -1.16 -2.24 11.19
C GLY A 192 -1.72 -3.64 11.49
N LYS A 193 -2.76 -4.07 10.79
CA LYS A 193 -3.36 -5.40 10.98
C LYS A 193 -2.39 -6.48 10.54
N GLU A 194 -2.30 -7.51 11.36
CA GLU A 194 -1.52 -8.71 11.09
C GLU A 194 -2.47 -9.90 10.94
N ILE A 195 -2.26 -10.67 9.88
CA ILE A 195 -2.98 -11.90 9.58
C ILE A 195 -2.02 -13.06 9.74
N GLU A 196 -2.39 -14.06 10.52
CA GLU A 196 -1.57 -15.25 10.76
C GLU A 196 -2.12 -16.46 10.01
N LEU A 197 -1.25 -17.20 9.34
CA LEU A 197 -1.61 -18.42 8.63
C LEU A 197 -2.18 -19.47 9.61
N GLY A 198 -3.23 -20.17 9.15
CA GLY A 198 -3.93 -21.18 9.94
C GLY A 198 -5.00 -20.63 10.87
N LYS A 199 -5.04 -19.30 11.07
CA LYS A 199 -6.03 -18.62 11.87
C LYS A 199 -7.00 -17.81 11.01
N ASP A 200 -6.45 -17.02 10.09
CA ASP A 200 -7.18 -16.07 9.26
C ASP A 200 -6.91 -16.28 7.74
N LEU A 201 -5.94 -17.12 7.40
CA LEU A 201 -5.49 -17.41 6.05
C LEU A 201 -5.66 -18.89 5.72
N ILE A 202 -6.10 -19.18 4.50
CA ILE A 202 -6.22 -20.54 3.96
C ILE A 202 -4.88 -21.02 3.41
N GLY A 203 -4.11 -20.16 2.78
CA GLY A 203 -2.80 -20.49 2.25
C GLY A 203 -2.06 -19.31 1.64
N VAL A 204 -0.74 -19.44 1.57
CA VAL A 204 0.15 -18.53 0.86
C VAL A 204 1.03 -19.34 -0.07
N THR A 205 1.01 -19.02 -1.36
CA THR A 205 1.93 -19.56 -2.34
C THR A 205 2.98 -18.50 -2.66
N ARG A 206 4.26 -18.78 -2.39
CA ARG A 206 5.40 -17.92 -2.74
C ARG A 206 6.04 -18.44 -4.02
N ILE A 207 6.07 -17.60 -5.04
CA ILE A 207 6.65 -17.93 -6.34
C ILE A 207 7.86 -17.02 -6.57
N GLU A 208 9.03 -17.61 -6.72
CA GLU A 208 10.25 -16.87 -7.03
C GLU A 208 10.58 -16.94 -8.52
N HIS A 209 10.77 -15.78 -9.12
CA HIS A 209 11.16 -15.66 -10.52
C HIS A 209 12.57 -15.07 -10.62
N SER A 210 13.43 -15.76 -11.32
CA SER A 210 14.81 -15.31 -11.57
C SER A 210 15.07 -14.88 -13.03
N ARG A 211 14.01 -14.79 -13.85
CA ARG A 211 14.13 -14.52 -15.29
C ARG A 211 14.76 -13.18 -15.61
N ASP A 212 14.46 -12.17 -14.82
CA ASP A 212 14.85 -10.78 -15.08
C ASP A 212 16.09 -10.34 -14.31
N ILE A 213 16.73 -11.28 -13.58
CA ILE A 213 17.95 -10.98 -12.85
C ILE A 213 19.06 -10.59 -13.82
N CYS A 214 19.61 -9.40 -13.59
CA CYS A 214 20.82 -8.95 -14.27
C CYS A 214 21.78 -8.30 -13.27
N THR A 215 23.06 -8.30 -13.60
CA THR A 215 24.13 -7.67 -12.82
C THR A 215 24.69 -6.44 -13.51
N ALA A 216 24.34 -6.27 -14.77
CA ALA A 216 24.63 -5.12 -15.61
C ALA A 216 23.39 -4.80 -16.46
N LEU A 217 23.06 -3.53 -16.62
CA LEU A 217 21.91 -3.08 -17.39
C LEU A 217 22.35 -2.16 -18.51
N VAL A 218 22.05 -2.55 -19.74
CA VAL A 218 22.25 -1.72 -20.95
C VAL A 218 20.99 -0.89 -21.18
N GLY A 219 21.14 0.42 -21.26
CA GLY A 219 20.03 1.33 -21.51
C GLY A 219 20.17 2.07 -22.84
N PHE A 220 19.07 2.16 -23.57
CA PHE A 220 19.05 2.88 -24.84
C PHE A 220 17.65 3.43 -25.15
N VAL A 221 17.62 4.54 -25.90
CA VAL A 221 16.40 5.16 -26.40
C VAL A 221 16.61 5.51 -27.88
N LYS A 222 15.59 5.35 -28.69
CA LYS A 222 15.63 5.79 -30.09
C LYS A 222 15.70 7.33 -30.13
N GLY A 223 16.70 7.85 -30.80
CA GLY A 223 16.86 9.28 -31.07
C GLY A 223 16.23 9.69 -32.39
N GLU A 224 16.59 10.84 -32.90
CA GLU A 224 16.15 11.31 -34.21
C GLU A 224 16.80 10.49 -35.36
N GLY A 225 16.00 10.10 -36.34
CA GLY A 225 16.43 9.26 -37.46
C GLY A 225 16.84 7.86 -36.98
N ASP A 226 18.05 7.44 -37.41
CA ASP A 226 18.63 6.14 -37.03
C ASP A 226 19.53 6.20 -35.80
N SER A 227 19.55 7.32 -35.10
CA SER A 227 20.39 7.49 -33.91
C SER A 227 19.83 6.76 -32.71
N VAL A 228 20.72 6.31 -31.81
CA VAL A 228 20.41 5.71 -30.55
C VAL A 228 21.09 6.52 -29.44
N ILE A 229 20.30 6.93 -28.48
CA ILE A 229 20.80 7.62 -27.29
C ILE A 229 21.21 6.58 -26.27
N THR A 230 22.46 6.65 -25.80
CA THR A 230 23.02 5.80 -24.76
C THR A 230 23.69 6.65 -23.69
N ILE A 231 24.21 6.02 -22.64
CA ILE A 231 24.96 6.69 -21.57
C ILE A 231 26.47 6.72 -21.84
N GLU A 232 26.94 6.22 -22.98
CA GLU A 232 28.37 6.09 -23.30
C GLU A 232 29.14 7.42 -23.14
N SER A 233 28.54 8.53 -23.56
CA SER A 233 29.17 9.86 -23.48
C SER A 233 29.49 10.33 -22.06
N ILE A 234 28.77 9.86 -21.07
CA ILE A 234 28.90 10.22 -19.64
C ILE A 234 29.41 9.05 -18.76
N ASN A 235 29.50 7.84 -19.31
CA ASN A 235 29.87 6.63 -18.58
C ASN A 235 31.16 5.97 -19.13
N ARG A 236 32.17 6.75 -19.42
CA ARG A 236 33.48 6.28 -19.87
C ARG A 236 33.44 5.36 -21.10
N GLY A 237 32.49 5.60 -22.01
CA GLY A 237 32.31 4.80 -23.22
C GLY A 237 31.57 3.45 -22.99
N LEU A 238 30.99 3.24 -21.82
CA LEU A 238 30.23 2.01 -21.53
C LEU A 238 28.72 2.27 -21.63
N PRO A 239 27.97 1.48 -22.42
CA PRO A 239 26.53 1.65 -22.59
C PRO A 239 25.71 1.05 -21.42
N TYR A 240 26.34 0.55 -20.36
CA TYR A 240 25.70 -0.13 -19.25
C TYR A 240 26.19 0.34 -17.89
N ILE A 241 25.35 0.17 -16.89
CA ILE A 241 25.69 0.33 -15.47
C ILE A 241 25.74 -1.05 -14.80
N VAL A 242 26.46 -1.17 -13.69
CA VAL A 242 26.67 -2.42 -12.95
C VAL A 242 26.27 -2.29 -11.51
N ASP A 243 25.86 -3.41 -10.90
CA ASP A 243 25.71 -3.56 -9.46
C ASP A 243 26.69 -4.62 -8.96
N ASN A 244 27.62 -4.20 -8.11
CA ASN A 244 28.70 -5.08 -7.63
C ASN A 244 28.19 -6.16 -6.68
N ASP A 245 27.20 -5.86 -5.87
CA ASP A 245 26.62 -6.83 -4.92
C ASP A 245 25.81 -7.90 -5.67
N ALA A 246 25.07 -7.49 -6.69
CA ALA A 246 24.41 -8.42 -7.59
C ALA A 246 25.41 -9.26 -8.37
N PHE A 247 26.50 -8.64 -8.83
CA PHE A 247 27.57 -9.38 -9.50
C PHE A 247 28.18 -10.46 -8.58
N GLN A 248 28.48 -10.15 -7.33
CA GLN A 248 28.98 -11.13 -6.38
C GLN A 248 28.03 -12.33 -6.20
N ARG A 249 26.73 -12.07 -6.18
CA ARG A 249 25.71 -13.12 -5.99
C ARG A 249 25.44 -13.96 -7.22
N TRP A 250 25.41 -13.33 -8.41
CA TRP A 250 24.80 -13.90 -9.60
C TRP A 250 25.76 -14.10 -10.77
N ASN A 251 27.04 -13.72 -10.65
CA ASN A 251 27.99 -13.92 -11.75
C ASN A 251 28.14 -15.39 -12.07
N GLU A 252 28.41 -15.66 -13.33
CA GLU A 252 28.77 -16.96 -13.82
C GLU A 252 30.16 -16.90 -14.42
N ARG A 253 31.11 -17.60 -13.80
CA ARG A 253 32.53 -17.60 -14.20
C ARG A 253 33.14 -16.19 -14.28
N GLY A 254 32.75 -15.29 -13.38
CA GLY A 254 33.26 -13.93 -13.35
C GLY A 254 32.74 -13.01 -14.45
N LYS A 255 31.62 -13.35 -15.09
CA LYS A 255 30.99 -12.54 -16.14
C LYS A 255 29.69 -11.92 -15.63
N HIS A 256 29.42 -10.70 -16.11
CA HIS A 256 28.12 -10.06 -15.86
C HIS A 256 26.99 -10.76 -16.63
N LYS A 257 25.80 -10.75 -16.01
CA LYS A 257 24.53 -11.05 -16.67
C LYS A 257 23.93 -9.74 -17.15
N PHE A 258 23.81 -9.56 -18.46
CA PHE A 258 23.30 -8.32 -19.04
C PHE A 258 21.78 -8.35 -19.16
N GLY A 259 21.14 -7.27 -18.71
CA GLY A 259 19.78 -6.94 -19.04
C GLY A 259 19.71 -5.77 -20.00
N PHE A 260 18.56 -5.60 -20.68
CA PHE A 260 18.31 -4.51 -21.61
C PHE A 260 17.10 -3.71 -21.15
N TYR A 261 17.18 -2.38 -21.31
CA TYR A 261 16.17 -1.47 -20.85
C TYR A 261 15.97 -0.32 -21.83
N THR A 262 14.73 -0.13 -22.22
CA THR A 262 14.28 1.05 -22.96
C THR A 262 13.16 1.69 -22.16
N PRO A 263 13.34 2.91 -21.61
CA PRO A 263 12.30 3.59 -20.87
C PRO A 263 11.07 3.84 -21.75
N GLU A 264 9.88 3.54 -21.22
CA GLU A 264 8.63 4.01 -21.77
C GLU A 264 8.45 5.48 -21.39
N THR A 265 8.75 6.39 -22.31
CA THR A 265 8.64 7.82 -22.08
C THR A 265 8.19 8.53 -23.35
N GLU A 266 7.35 9.53 -23.18
CA GLU A 266 6.98 10.48 -24.25
C GLU A 266 7.92 11.69 -24.31
N GLU A 267 8.99 11.71 -23.54
CA GLU A 267 10.01 12.75 -23.58
C GLU A 267 10.75 12.70 -24.93
N LEU A 268 10.57 13.72 -25.76
CA LEU A 268 11.18 13.82 -27.08
C LEU A 268 12.71 14.06 -27.02
N ASN A 269 13.21 14.57 -25.90
CA ASN A 269 14.62 14.94 -25.70
C ASN A 269 15.19 14.19 -24.49
N MET A 270 15.36 12.89 -24.60
CA MET A 270 16.08 12.12 -23.60
C MET A 270 17.54 12.55 -23.54
N THR A 271 18.03 12.88 -22.35
CA THR A 271 19.47 13.13 -22.14
C THR A 271 20.16 11.90 -21.58
N PRO A 272 21.47 11.68 -21.84
CA PRO A 272 22.21 10.58 -21.24
C PRO A 272 22.13 10.55 -19.71
N GLN A 273 22.11 11.70 -19.03
CA GLN A 273 21.99 11.81 -17.59
C GLN A 273 20.62 11.30 -17.09
N ARG A 274 19.56 11.71 -17.81
CA ARG A 274 18.19 11.26 -17.49
C ARG A 274 18.05 9.74 -17.69
N LEU A 275 18.58 9.23 -18.80
CA LEU A 275 18.61 7.81 -19.10
C LEU A 275 19.35 7.02 -18.01
N MET A 276 20.51 7.51 -17.58
CA MET A 276 21.29 6.88 -16.51
C MET A 276 20.50 6.80 -15.20
N THR A 277 19.81 7.86 -14.80
CA THR A 277 18.95 7.86 -13.59
C THR A 277 17.84 6.82 -13.69
N LEU A 278 17.19 6.70 -14.86
CA LEU A 278 16.14 5.70 -15.08
C LEU A 278 16.70 4.27 -15.07
N MET A 279 17.90 4.07 -15.63
CA MET A 279 18.61 2.80 -15.58
C MET A 279 18.97 2.38 -14.15
N GLU A 280 19.41 3.30 -13.30
CA GLU A 280 19.73 3.03 -11.91
C GLU A 280 18.48 2.56 -11.12
N ILE A 281 17.35 3.21 -11.38
CA ILE A 281 16.06 2.80 -10.76
C ILE A 281 15.65 1.42 -11.24
N GLU A 282 15.79 1.15 -12.54
CA GLU A 282 15.41 -0.13 -13.14
C GLU A 282 16.35 -1.26 -12.71
N LEU A 283 17.64 -1.04 -12.67
CA LEU A 283 18.63 -2.03 -12.23
C LEU A 283 18.31 -2.51 -10.81
N LYS A 284 17.99 -1.58 -9.89
CA LYS A 284 17.61 -1.92 -8.50
C LYS A 284 16.43 -2.88 -8.40
N LYS A 285 15.54 -2.91 -9.39
CA LYS A 285 14.42 -3.86 -9.44
C LYS A 285 14.85 -5.25 -9.91
N ARG A 286 15.94 -5.34 -10.69
CA ARG A 286 16.40 -6.57 -11.36
C ARG A 286 17.61 -7.23 -10.72
N ILE A 287 18.16 -6.67 -9.66
CA ILE A 287 19.33 -7.25 -8.96
C ILE A 287 18.99 -8.42 -8.05
N ASN A 288 17.71 -8.67 -7.79
CA ASN A 288 17.24 -9.79 -6.96
C ASN A 288 16.17 -10.58 -7.71
N SER A 289 15.93 -11.82 -7.27
CA SER A 289 14.76 -12.56 -7.71
C SER A 289 13.50 -11.77 -7.42
N SER A 290 12.60 -11.68 -8.38
CA SER A 290 11.26 -11.14 -8.12
C SER A 290 10.45 -12.23 -7.43
N VAL A 291 9.75 -11.84 -6.37
CA VAL A 291 8.90 -12.75 -5.61
C VAL A 291 7.45 -12.29 -5.81
N SER A 292 6.61 -13.20 -6.23
CA SER A 292 5.18 -13.01 -6.27
C SER A 292 4.51 -13.92 -5.24
N TYR A 293 3.38 -13.46 -4.70
CA TYR A 293 2.62 -14.19 -3.71
C TYR A 293 1.17 -14.29 -4.14
N GLU A 294 0.59 -15.46 -3.96
CA GLU A 294 -0.83 -15.69 -4.09
C GLU A 294 -1.39 -16.01 -2.70
N VAL A 295 -2.38 -15.24 -2.26
CA VAL A 295 -2.93 -15.34 -0.92
C VAL A 295 -4.44 -15.44 -0.98
N GLU A 296 -5.00 -16.48 -0.35
CA GLU A 296 -6.42 -16.60 -0.11
C GLU A 296 -6.71 -16.27 1.36
N ALA A 297 -7.51 -15.23 1.59
CA ALA A 297 -7.89 -14.81 2.93
C ALA A 297 -9.41 -14.76 3.07
N GLN A 298 -9.93 -15.19 4.21
CA GLN A 298 -11.31 -14.95 4.59
C GLN A 298 -11.46 -13.58 5.24
N SER A 299 -12.66 -13.01 5.21
CA SER A 299 -12.91 -11.71 5.83
C SER A 299 -12.78 -11.79 7.35
N ILE A 300 -11.73 -11.17 7.89
CA ILE A 300 -11.45 -11.17 9.34
C ILE A 300 -12.57 -10.47 10.13
N GLY A 301 -13.14 -9.40 9.56
CA GLY A 301 -14.10 -8.55 10.28
C GLY A 301 -15.39 -9.24 10.68
N ARG A 302 -15.66 -10.43 10.15
CA ARG A 302 -16.91 -11.15 10.36
C ARG A 302 -16.76 -12.51 11.02
N ILE A 303 -15.63 -13.19 10.85
CA ILE A 303 -15.33 -14.44 11.55
C ILE A 303 -15.32 -14.23 13.07
N PHE A 304 -14.92 -13.05 13.54
CA PHE A 304 -14.76 -12.74 14.95
C PHE A 304 -15.77 -11.73 15.52
N GLY A 305 -16.77 -11.29 14.75
CA GLY A 305 -17.73 -10.29 15.19
C GLY A 305 -17.15 -8.90 15.47
N LEU A 306 -15.98 -8.63 14.94
CA LEU A 306 -15.22 -7.40 15.16
C LEU A 306 -15.45 -6.41 14.02
N ALA A 307 -16.57 -5.71 14.04
CA ALA A 307 -16.93 -4.71 13.02
C ALA A 307 -15.86 -3.62 12.79
N HIS A 308 -15.01 -3.35 13.80
CA HIS A 308 -13.92 -2.41 13.72
C HIS A 308 -12.71 -2.94 12.91
N GLU A 309 -12.69 -4.24 12.60
CA GLU A 309 -11.63 -4.87 11.81
C GLU A 309 -11.97 -5.01 10.33
N LEU A 310 -13.03 -4.37 9.86
CA LEU A 310 -13.38 -4.35 8.44
C LEU A 310 -12.20 -3.84 7.60
N ILE A 311 -11.91 -4.59 6.55
CA ILE A 311 -10.90 -4.26 5.55
C ILE A 311 -11.54 -3.33 4.52
N ASN A 312 -10.85 -2.25 4.16
CA ASN A 312 -11.29 -1.30 3.14
C ASN A 312 -10.48 -1.42 1.86
N GLU A 313 -11.01 -0.82 0.79
CA GLU A 313 -10.33 -0.71 -0.49
C GLU A 313 -8.92 -0.12 -0.34
N GLY A 314 -7.92 -0.86 -0.77
CA GLY A 314 -6.54 -0.40 -0.76
C GLY A 314 -5.82 -0.46 0.58
N ASP A 315 -6.47 -0.93 1.66
CA ASP A 315 -5.83 -1.07 2.96
C ASP A 315 -4.60 -1.97 2.88
N THR A 316 -3.57 -1.59 3.61
CA THR A 316 -2.35 -2.39 3.77
C THR A 316 -2.46 -3.21 5.03
N ILE A 317 -2.14 -4.48 4.91
CA ILE A 317 -2.13 -5.47 5.99
C ILE A 317 -0.78 -6.18 6.03
N ARG A 318 -0.48 -6.83 7.13
CA ARG A 318 0.71 -7.67 7.31
C ARG A 318 0.29 -9.14 7.39
N ILE A 319 0.99 -9.98 6.63
CA ILE A 319 0.76 -11.42 6.60
C ILE A 319 1.98 -12.09 7.24
N LYS A 320 1.73 -12.94 8.22
CA LYS A 320 2.74 -13.70 8.93
C LYS A 320 2.51 -15.19 8.72
N ASP A 321 3.53 -15.87 8.23
CA ASP A 321 3.56 -17.32 8.17
C ASP A 321 4.81 -17.85 8.90
N THR A 322 4.57 -18.45 10.05
CA THR A 322 5.63 -19.04 10.88
C THR A 322 6.04 -20.43 10.42
N GLY A 323 5.28 -21.04 9.50
CA GLY A 323 5.56 -22.35 8.92
C GLY A 323 6.59 -22.34 7.79
N PHE A 324 6.83 -21.18 7.18
CA PHE A 324 7.90 -21.03 6.18
C PHE A 324 9.28 -21.05 6.83
N THR A 325 10.26 -21.52 6.06
CA THR A 325 11.68 -21.46 6.45
C THR A 325 12.46 -20.69 5.38
N PRO A 326 13.00 -19.49 5.68
CA PRO A 326 12.77 -18.69 6.89
C PRO A 326 11.31 -18.25 7.06
N LYS A 327 10.91 -17.84 8.27
CA LYS A 327 9.58 -17.30 8.56
C LYS A 327 9.24 -16.18 7.60
N LEU A 328 8.03 -16.22 7.06
CA LEU A 328 7.56 -15.25 6.06
C LEU A 328 6.79 -14.11 6.71
N TYR A 329 7.20 -12.89 6.41
CA TYR A 329 6.48 -11.66 6.75
C TYR A 329 6.26 -10.86 5.49
N LEU A 330 5.00 -10.59 5.17
CA LEU A 330 4.60 -9.83 3.99
C LEU A 330 3.79 -8.61 4.38
N GLU A 331 4.05 -7.52 3.70
CA GLU A 331 3.12 -6.43 3.56
C GLU A 331 2.32 -6.67 2.28
N ALA A 332 0.99 -6.63 2.36
CA ALA A 332 0.10 -6.85 1.24
C ALA A 332 -0.98 -5.77 1.22
N ARG A 333 -1.48 -5.47 0.03
CA ARG A 333 -2.53 -4.50 -0.18
C ARG A 333 -3.79 -5.18 -0.68
N VAL A 334 -4.95 -4.73 -0.20
CA VAL A 334 -6.26 -5.18 -0.70
C VAL A 334 -6.53 -4.48 -2.03
N ILE A 335 -6.53 -5.21 -3.13
CA ILE A 335 -6.63 -4.67 -4.50
C ILE A 335 -7.97 -4.91 -5.17
N ALA A 336 -8.72 -5.90 -4.71
CA ALA A 336 -10.06 -6.22 -5.17
C ALA A 336 -10.86 -6.88 -4.04
N GLY A 337 -12.18 -6.84 -4.14
CA GLY A 337 -13.04 -7.51 -3.16
C GLY A 337 -14.44 -7.77 -3.67
N ASP A 338 -15.02 -8.84 -3.15
CA ASP A 338 -16.44 -9.15 -3.19
C ASP A 338 -17.01 -8.94 -1.80
N GLU A 339 -18.04 -8.13 -1.67
CA GLU A 339 -18.65 -7.77 -0.39
C GLU A 339 -20.16 -7.96 -0.44
N SER A 340 -20.74 -8.56 0.58
CA SER A 340 -22.18 -8.61 0.80
C SER A 340 -22.53 -7.96 2.13
N PHE A 341 -23.56 -7.13 2.13
CA PHE A 341 -24.07 -6.54 3.37
C PHE A 341 -25.01 -7.54 4.10
N THR A 342 -25.86 -8.24 3.33
CA THR A 342 -26.86 -9.15 3.89
C THR A 342 -26.29 -10.52 4.28
N ASP A 343 -25.28 -10.99 3.56
CA ASP A 343 -24.55 -12.23 3.87
C ASP A 343 -23.04 -12.04 3.86
N PRO A 344 -22.54 -11.55 4.95
CA PRO A 344 -21.13 -11.24 5.11
C PRO A 344 -20.17 -12.43 5.09
N THR A 345 -20.67 -13.64 5.18
CA THR A 345 -19.83 -14.85 5.09
C THR A 345 -19.29 -15.07 3.68
N GLN A 346 -19.87 -14.37 2.68
CA GLN A 346 -19.46 -14.44 1.29
C GLN A 346 -18.36 -13.43 0.90
N ASP A 347 -17.95 -12.57 1.83
CA ASP A 347 -16.89 -11.60 1.57
C ASP A 347 -15.60 -12.29 1.18
N LYS A 348 -14.98 -11.81 0.10
CA LYS A 348 -13.68 -12.28 -0.40
C LYS A 348 -12.83 -11.09 -0.78
N TYR A 349 -11.54 -11.20 -0.53
CA TYR A 349 -10.58 -10.14 -0.88
C TYR A 349 -9.42 -10.73 -1.66
N ALA A 350 -9.00 -10.01 -2.70
CA ALA A 350 -7.75 -10.27 -3.38
C ALA A 350 -6.68 -9.30 -2.88
N PHE A 351 -5.52 -9.85 -2.58
CA PHE A 351 -4.36 -9.11 -2.13
C PHE A 351 -3.34 -9.02 -3.26
N GLY A 352 -2.61 -7.92 -3.28
CA GLY A 352 -1.55 -7.68 -4.25
C GLY A 352 -0.53 -6.69 -3.71
N ASP A 353 0.34 -6.18 -4.58
CA ASP A 353 1.41 -5.25 -4.22
C ASP A 353 2.24 -5.77 -3.03
N TYR A 354 2.55 -7.07 -3.07
CA TYR A 354 3.25 -7.75 -1.99
C TYR A 354 4.67 -7.24 -1.84
N ARG A 355 5.05 -6.99 -0.60
CA ARG A 355 6.40 -6.64 -0.23
C ARG A 355 6.82 -7.51 0.95
N GLU A 356 7.90 -8.26 0.77
CA GLU A 356 8.53 -8.97 1.88
C GLU A 356 9.13 -7.95 2.85
N ILE A 357 8.73 -8.04 4.11
CA ILE A 357 9.24 -7.22 5.19
C ILE A 357 10.11 -8.09 6.08
N THR A 358 11.19 -7.50 6.58
CA THR A 358 12.03 -8.17 7.57
C THR A 358 11.25 -8.24 8.88
N ASP A 359 11.41 -9.35 9.63
CA ASP A 359 10.85 -9.45 10.98
C ASP A 359 11.22 -8.18 11.76
N PRO A 360 10.24 -7.49 12.37
CA PRO A 360 10.50 -6.31 13.18
C PRO A 360 11.59 -6.52 14.24
N ASN A 361 11.71 -7.73 14.78
CA ASN A 361 12.79 -8.11 15.70
C ASN A 361 14.15 -8.19 15.00
N GLU A 362 14.23 -8.63 13.74
CA GLU A 362 15.48 -8.61 12.97
C GLU A 362 15.91 -7.19 12.59
N GLU A 363 14.98 -6.31 12.27
CA GLU A 363 15.31 -4.89 12.05
C GLU A 363 15.86 -4.24 13.31
N LEU A 364 15.22 -4.48 14.44
CA LEU A 364 15.69 -4.02 15.75
C LEU A 364 17.09 -4.57 16.02
N ARG A 365 17.30 -5.86 15.79
CA ARG A 365 18.61 -6.51 15.93
C ARG A 365 19.68 -5.92 15.01
N LYS A 366 19.36 -5.60 13.77
CA LYS A 366 20.27 -4.93 12.82
C LYS A 366 20.63 -3.52 13.29
N ILE A 367 19.68 -2.77 13.85
CA ILE A 367 19.91 -1.46 14.45
C ILE A 367 20.84 -1.59 15.66
N TYR A 368 20.58 -2.50 16.58
CA TYR A 368 21.42 -2.76 17.74
C TYR A 368 22.84 -3.18 17.33
N ASN A 369 22.98 -4.10 16.38
CA ASN A 369 24.30 -4.55 15.89
C ASN A 369 25.08 -3.41 15.25
N ARG A 370 24.40 -2.46 14.57
CA ARG A 370 25.03 -1.28 13.97
C ARG A 370 25.50 -0.31 15.07
N ILE A 371 24.68 -0.10 16.10
CA ILE A 371 25.03 0.69 17.27
C ILE A 371 26.25 0.08 17.99
N LEU A 372 26.19 -1.21 18.28
CA LEU A 372 27.26 -1.95 18.96
C LEU A 372 28.56 -2.00 18.12
N GLY A 373 28.43 -2.10 16.80
CA GLY A 373 29.57 -2.07 15.88
C GLY A 373 30.35 -0.76 15.93
N SER A 374 29.71 0.36 16.23
CA SER A 374 30.36 1.66 16.41
C SER A 374 31.00 1.85 17.78
N LEU A 375 30.67 1.01 18.76
CA LEU A 375 31.11 1.12 20.16
C LEU A 375 32.36 0.29 20.50
N GLY A 376 32.94 -0.44 19.55
CA GLY A 376 34.28 -1.04 19.68
C GLY A 376 34.41 -2.37 20.43
N ASN A 377 33.44 -2.81 21.26
CA ASN A 377 33.48 -4.09 22.01
C ASN A 377 32.39 -5.05 21.53
N LYS A 378 32.56 -5.55 20.31
CA LYS A 378 31.50 -6.20 19.53
C LYS A 378 30.98 -7.52 20.12
N GLN A 379 31.84 -8.42 20.55
CA GLN A 379 31.42 -9.79 20.77
C GLN A 379 30.63 -10.00 22.06
N GLU A 380 31.08 -9.42 23.17
CA GLU A 380 30.42 -9.59 24.48
C GLU A 380 29.03 -8.95 24.52
N LEU A 381 28.84 -7.82 23.79
CA LEU A 381 27.56 -7.13 23.70
C LEU A 381 26.58 -7.80 22.73
N ILE A 382 27.09 -8.39 21.64
CA ILE A 382 26.28 -9.17 20.68
C ILE A 382 25.73 -10.43 21.35
N ASP A 383 26.53 -11.13 22.11
CA ASP A 383 26.14 -12.38 22.81
C ASP A 383 25.06 -12.11 23.87
N GLN A 384 25.13 -10.96 24.56
CA GLN A 384 24.08 -10.53 25.50
C GLN A 384 22.79 -10.17 24.78
N LEU A 385 22.89 -9.48 23.64
CA LEU A 385 21.73 -9.08 22.84
C LEU A 385 21.02 -10.28 22.24
N ASP A 386 21.76 -11.23 21.69
CA ASP A 386 21.22 -12.48 21.15
C ASP A 386 20.44 -13.27 22.20
N LYS A 387 20.95 -13.29 23.43
CA LYS A 387 20.26 -13.92 24.56
C LYS A 387 18.95 -13.19 24.90
N LEU A 388 19.02 -11.86 24.96
CA LEU A 388 17.84 -11.01 25.26
C LEU A 388 16.77 -11.05 24.18
N VAL A 389 17.16 -11.06 22.90
CA VAL A 389 16.23 -11.18 21.76
C VAL A 389 15.55 -12.55 21.76
N ASN A 390 16.29 -13.63 22.12
CA ASN A 390 15.69 -14.96 22.23
C ASN A 390 14.72 -15.06 23.40
N ASP A 391 15.06 -14.48 24.55
CA ASP A 391 14.18 -14.45 25.74
C ASP A 391 12.94 -13.54 25.51
N ALA A 392 13.09 -12.43 24.74
CA ALA A 392 11.98 -11.55 24.36
C ALA A 392 11.03 -12.22 23.34
N ASN A 393 11.54 -13.10 22.48
CA ASN A 393 10.70 -13.86 21.53
C ASN A 393 9.80 -14.88 22.23
N GLU A 394 10.23 -15.44 23.37
CA GLU A 394 9.39 -16.32 24.19
C GLU A 394 8.29 -15.56 24.96
N THR A 395 8.52 -14.30 25.26
CA THR A 395 7.58 -13.42 26.00
C THR A 395 6.72 -12.51 25.12
N ALA A 396 6.96 -12.46 23.81
CA ALA A 396 6.41 -11.48 22.86
C ALA A 396 4.89 -11.51 22.66
N SER A 397 4.15 -12.45 23.26
CA SER A 397 2.68 -12.42 23.24
C SER A 397 2.07 -11.32 24.14
N ASN A 398 2.86 -10.76 25.07
CA ASN A 398 2.40 -9.74 26.04
C ASN A 398 3.08 -8.36 25.92
N ALA A 399 4.12 -8.24 25.09
CA ALA A 399 5.08 -7.11 25.16
C ALA A 399 4.94 -6.05 24.05
N LYS A 400 3.75 -5.85 23.46
CA LYS A 400 3.56 -4.85 22.39
C LYS A 400 3.94 -3.42 22.82
N LYS A 401 3.73 -3.07 24.09
CA LYS A 401 4.09 -1.75 24.63
C LYS A 401 5.59 -1.57 24.91
N GLU A 402 6.27 -2.63 25.35
CA GLU A 402 7.70 -2.58 25.66
C GLU A 402 8.57 -2.58 24.40
N SER A 403 8.14 -3.29 23.35
CA SER A 403 8.79 -3.31 22.03
C SER A 403 8.81 -1.93 21.36
N GLU A 404 7.71 -1.16 21.48
CA GLU A 404 7.66 0.22 20.94
C GLU A 404 8.58 1.18 21.69
N ALA A 405 8.69 1.05 23.01
CA ALA A 405 9.59 1.87 23.84
C ALA A 405 11.06 1.56 23.53
N ALA A 406 11.41 0.29 23.38
CA ALA A 406 12.77 -0.12 23.01
C ALA A 406 13.15 0.33 21.58
N LYS A 407 12.21 0.27 20.64
CA LYS A 407 12.39 0.78 19.28
C LYS A 407 12.64 2.30 19.29
N THR A 408 11.84 3.05 20.02
CA THR A 408 11.98 4.51 20.14
C THR A 408 13.34 4.91 20.75
N LEU A 409 13.80 4.14 21.75
CA LEU A 409 15.09 4.38 22.38
C LEU A 409 16.25 4.05 21.43
N ALA A 410 16.15 2.95 20.69
CA ALA A 410 17.16 2.55 19.68
C ALA A 410 17.25 3.58 18.54
N GLU A 411 16.13 4.11 18.07
CA GLU A 411 16.09 5.19 17.08
C GLU A 411 16.77 6.47 17.59
N LYS A 412 16.50 6.87 18.83
CA LYS A 412 17.15 8.02 19.48
C LYS A 412 18.67 7.83 19.64
N VAL A 413 19.11 6.64 20.03
CA VAL A 413 20.55 6.30 20.12
C VAL A 413 21.20 6.32 18.74
N GLN A 414 20.53 5.79 17.71
CA GLN A 414 21.02 5.80 16.34
C GLN A 414 21.17 7.24 15.79
N GLU A 415 20.20 8.13 16.08
CA GLU A 415 20.26 9.52 15.68
C GLU A 415 21.43 10.25 16.34
N ASN A 416 21.67 9.98 17.64
CA ASN A 416 22.80 10.55 18.35
C ASN A 416 24.16 10.04 17.89
N LEU A 417 24.26 8.77 17.46
CA LEU A 417 25.47 8.18 16.87
C LEU A 417 25.78 8.78 15.49
N LYS A 418 24.78 9.10 14.69
CA LYS A 418 24.97 9.83 13.42
C LYS A 418 25.57 11.21 13.61
N ASN A 419 25.38 11.83 14.78
CA ASN A 419 25.92 13.16 15.12
C ASN A 419 27.30 13.11 15.81
N ASN A 420 28.02 12.00 15.77
CA ASN A 420 29.43 11.79 16.16
C ASN A 420 29.85 12.19 17.57
N THR A 421 28.97 12.13 18.59
CA THR A 421 29.34 12.48 19.97
C THR A 421 28.65 11.60 21.01
N VAL A 422 28.99 10.30 21.03
CA VAL A 422 28.54 9.41 22.12
C VAL A 422 29.76 9.08 23.01
N GLU A 423 29.65 9.42 24.27
CA GLU A 423 30.66 9.12 25.30
C GLU A 423 30.20 7.89 26.11
N ILE A 424 31.08 6.88 26.24
CA ILE A 424 30.81 5.69 27.05
C ILE A 424 31.67 5.71 28.29
N ILE A 425 31.01 5.63 29.44
CA ILE A 425 31.68 5.60 30.75
C ILE A 425 31.49 4.20 31.34
N GLU A 426 32.56 3.48 31.60
CA GLU A 426 32.54 2.21 32.32
C GLU A 426 32.78 2.47 33.80
N ALA A 427 31.78 2.16 34.64
CA ALA A 427 31.84 2.40 36.08
C ALA A 427 30.94 1.45 36.87
N LYS A 428 31.28 1.20 38.14
CA LYS A 428 30.42 0.45 39.08
C LYS A 428 29.28 1.25 39.64
N ASN A 429 29.44 2.60 39.72
CA ASN A 429 28.43 3.50 40.20
C ASN A 429 27.94 4.42 39.03
N PRO A 430 26.68 4.82 39.03
CA PRO A 430 26.18 5.70 37.99
C PRO A 430 26.97 7.02 37.94
N PRO A 431 27.48 7.42 36.75
CA PRO A 431 28.11 8.70 36.55
C PRO A 431 27.16 9.85 36.89
N THR A 432 27.68 10.92 37.53
CA THR A 432 26.87 12.05 37.99
C THR A 432 27.26 13.37 37.35
N THR A 433 28.38 13.43 36.64
CA THR A 433 28.91 14.66 36.02
C THR A 433 29.18 14.48 34.54
N GLY A 434 29.08 15.57 33.77
CA GLY A 434 29.35 15.54 32.33
C GLY A 434 28.28 14.86 31.48
N LEU A 435 27.11 14.61 32.06
CA LEU A 435 26.03 13.85 31.41
C LEU A 435 25.34 14.67 30.33
N LYS A 436 25.27 14.12 29.11
CA LYS A 436 24.53 14.70 28.00
C LYS A 436 23.34 13.80 27.66
N PRO A 437 22.10 14.33 27.65
CA PRO A 437 20.92 13.51 27.32
C PRO A 437 21.10 12.80 25.98
N TYR A 438 20.85 11.51 25.98
CA TYR A 438 20.98 10.59 24.83
C TYR A 438 22.34 10.58 24.10
N LYS A 439 23.38 11.15 24.75
CA LYS A 439 24.77 11.18 24.24
C LYS A 439 25.77 10.56 25.19
N THR A 440 25.36 10.29 26.43
CA THR A 440 26.21 9.61 27.42
C THR A 440 25.64 8.24 27.70
N LEU A 441 26.49 7.23 27.48
CA LEU A 441 26.23 5.82 27.80
C LEU A 441 27.04 5.41 29.02
N TRP A 442 26.43 4.66 29.92
CA TRP A 442 27.09 4.06 31.06
C TRP A 442 27.03 2.55 30.96
N ARG A 443 28.22 1.92 30.95
CA ARG A 443 28.36 0.48 31.14
C ARG A 443 28.44 0.19 32.64
N ASP A 444 27.30 -0.24 33.21
CA ASP A 444 27.18 -0.61 34.60
C ASP A 444 27.84 -1.99 34.84
N ILE A 445 29.00 -1.98 35.49
CA ILE A 445 29.76 -3.17 35.85
C ILE A 445 29.65 -3.51 37.33
N SER A 446 28.65 -3.03 38.05
CA SER A 446 28.43 -3.27 39.49
C SER A 446 28.32 -4.77 39.79
N ASN A 447 27.73 -5.56 38.89
CA ASN A 447 27.59 -7.02 39.00
C ASN A 447 28.62 -7.79 38.20
N GLY A 448 29.77 -7.16 37.85
CA GLY A 448 30.85 -7.77 37.07
C GLY A 448 30.74 -7.46 35.56
N LYS A 449 31.78 -7.93 34.82
CA LYS A 449 31.78 -7.83 33.36
C LYS A 449 31.03 -9.02 32.75
N PRO A 450 30.29 -8.78 31.63
CA PRO A 450 30.36 -7.65 30.68
C PRO A 450 29.58 -6.38 31.06
N GLY A 451 28.72 -6.40 32.08
CA GLY A 451 27.97 -5.26 32.55
C GLY A 451 26.72 -4.93 31.69
N ILE A 452 25.88 -4.02 32.18
CA ILE A 452 24.65 -3.59 31.52
C ILE A 452 24.86 -2.18 30.92
N LEU A 453 24.48 -2.02 29.64
CA LEU A 453 24.57 -0.74 28.97
C LEU A 453 23.33 0.09 29.26
N LYS A 454 23.52 1.30 29.80
CA LYS A 454 22.46 2.25 30.13
C LYS A 454 22.72 3.58 29.43
N ILE A 455 21.64 4.31 29.10
CA ILE A 455 21.69 5.63 28.48
C ILE A 455 21.12 6.68 29.44
N TRP A 456 21.76 7.84 29.46
CA TRP A 456 21.23 8.98 30.21
C TRP A 456 20.12 9.67 29.42
N THR A 457 18.89 9.68 29.94
CA THR A 457 17.72 10.29 29.28
C THR A 457 17.59 11.81 29.55
N GLY A 458 18.39 12.34 30.44
CA GLY A 458 18.27 13.72 30.97
C GLY A 458 17.67 13.78 32.37
N ALA A 459 16.99 12.71 32.79
CA ALA A 459 16.38 12.58 34.10
C ALA A 459 16.83 11.35 34.88
N ALA A 460 17.06 10.24 34.15
CA ALA A 460 17.44 8.95 34.74
C ALA A 460 18.35 8.15 33.81
N TRP A 461 18.99 7.11 34.36
CA TRP A 461 19.69 6.07 33.61
C TRP A 461 18.70 4.96 33.24
N GLU A 462 18.47 4.76 31.95
CA GLU A 462 17.61 3.70 31.42
C GLU A 462 18.43 2.63 30.71
N SER A 463 18.05 1.39 30.88
CA SER A 463 18.70 0.27 30.18
C SER A 463 18.48 0.41 28.66
N VAL A 464 19.55 0.35 27.88
CA VAL A 464 19.48 0.34 26.41
C VAL A 464 18.82 -0.95 25.89
N VAL A 465 18.83 -1.98 26.72
CA VAL A 465 18.22 -3.29 26.45
C VAL A 465 17.37 -3.66 27.67
N PRO A 466 16.17 -4.20 27.53
CA PRO A 466 15.33 -4.62 28.65
C PRO A 466 16.07 -5.59 29.59
N ASP A 467 15.92 -5.40 30.89
CA ASP A 467 16.55 -6.27 31.89
C ASP A 467 15.81 -7.61 31.95
N VAL A 468 16.55 -8.70 31.68
CA VAL A 468 16.01 -10.07 31.66
C VAL A 468 15.51 -10.54 33.03
N GLU A 469 16.05 -9.98 34.13
CA GLU A 469 15.61 -10.39 35.49
C GLU A 469 14.24 -9.79 35.86
N SER A 470 13.89 -8.61 35.32
CA SER A 470 12.57 -8.02 35.54
C SER A 470 11.46 -8.79 34.83
N VAL A 471 11.78 -9.35 33.64
CA VAL A 471 10.85 -10.15 32.85
C VAL A 471 10.59 -11.54 33.45
N LYS A 472 11.57 -12.12 34.17
CA LYS A 472 11.40 -13.41 34.86
C LYS A 472 10.55 -13.34 36.12
N LYS A 473 10.40 -12.17 36.74
CA LYS A 473 9.59 -11.98 37.97
C LYS A 473 8.10 -11.82 37.70
N GLU A 474 7.69 -11.47 36.48
CA GLU A 474 6.27 -11.34 36.11
C GLU A 474 5.67 -12.63 35.55
N THR A 475 6.49 -13.69 35.37
CA THR A 475 6.05 -15.00 34.83
C THR A 475 6.04 -16.12 35.87
N LEU A 476 6.20 -15.82 37.16
CA LEU A 476 5.97 -16.69 38.32
C LEU A 476 4.83 -16.15 39.15
#